data_ff6b7dd0bc5b71ea3bf6175893a4a3fb
#
_entry.id   ff6b7dd0bc5b71ea3bf6175893a4a3fb
#
_cell.length_a   1.000
_cell.length_b   1.000
_cell.length_c   1.000
_cell.angle_alpha   90.00
_cell.angle_beta   90.00
_cell.angle_gamma   90.00
#
_symmetry.space_group_name_H-M   'P 1'
#
loop_
_entity.id
_entity.type
_entity.pdbx_description
1 polymer ?
#
loop_
_entity_poly.entity_id
_entity_poly.type
_entity_poly.pdbx_seq_one_letter_code
_entity_poly.pdbx_strand_id
1 'polypeptide(L)'
;MATQAMARRYPPLGCGPLAAALRAQGATWPWRLRVVSTCASTEPLLQRWGQGGRHGPCAVVARQQRHGRGQWGRSWWAPPGGVWLSAAWPLPASAAATRLQTEGLGLAVAVAVMEWLEELGLTVAFKWPNDIQLEQSKLAGLLTHRQLRGGVPRQLGLGLG
;
A
#
# COMPACT_ATOMS: atom_id res chain seq x y z
N MET A 1 -23.98 2.17 -3.79
CA MET A 1 -24.74 1.08 -3.11
C MET A 1 -23.91 -0.18 -2.87
N ALA A 2 -23.01 -0.60 -3.77
CA ALA A 2 -22.16 -1.78 -3.56
C ALA A 2 -21.26 -1.70 -2.30
N THR A 3 -20.71 -0.53 -2.00
CA THR A 3 -19.83 -0.31 -0.86
C THR A 3 -20.50 -0.55 0.50
N GLN A 4 -21.79 -0.21 0.63
CA GLN A 4 -22.54 -0.47 1.88
C GLN A 4 -22.95 -1.94 2.05
N ALA A 5 -23.18 -2.64 0.95
CA ALA A 5 -23.52 -4.07 0.98
C ALA A 5 -22.29 -4.92 1.34
N MET A 6 -21.09 -4.56 0.88
CA MET A 6 -19.84 -5.21 1.28
C MET A 6 -19.50 -4.97 2.75
N ALA A 7 -19.70 -3.76 3.27
CA ALA A 7 -19.47 -3.45 4.68
C ALA A 7 -20.35 -4.28 5.64
N ARG A 8 -21.52 -4.72 5.21
CA ARG A 8 -22.39 -5.62 5.98
C ARG A 8 -21.91 -7.08 5.97
N ARG A 9 -21.25 -7.51 4.90
CA ARG A 9 -20.79 -8.91 4.75
C ARG A 9 -19.46 -9.17 5.45
N TYR A 10 -18.63 -8.13 5.57
CA TYR A 10 -17.29 -8.19 6.18
C TYR A 10 -17.14 -7.07 7.20
N PRO A 11 -17.55 -7.27 8.45
CA PRO A 11 -17.35 -6.24 9.47
C PRO A 11 -15.86 -5.90 9.57
N PRO A 12 -15.51 -4.62 9.79
CA PRO A 12 -14.12 -4.21 9.85
C PRO A 12 -13.39 -4.96 10.95
N LEU A 13 -12.38 -5.73 10.56
CA LEU A 13 -11.51 -6.43 11.51
C LEU A 13 -10.77 -5.40 12.37
N GLY A 14 -10.74 -5.62 13.68
CA GLY A 14 -9.87 -4.87 14.58
C GLY A 14 -8.40 -5.05 14.20
N CYS A 15 -7.52 -4.15 14.67
CA CYS A 15 -6.09 -4.25 14.35
C CYS A 15 -5.45 -5.58 14.79
N GLY A 16 -5.89 -6.16 15.90
CA GLY A 16 -5.42 -7.46 16.37
C GLY A 16 -5.73 -8.59 15.40
N PRO A 17 -7.00 -8.82 15.02
CA PRO A 17 -7.37 -9.84 14.04
C PRO A 17 -6.72 -9.62 12.67
N LEU A 18 -6.64 -8.39 12.17
CA LEU A 18 -5.95 -8.09 10.92
C LEU A 18 -4.46 -8.44 11.00
N ALA A 19 -3.78 -8.03 12.06
CA ALA A 19 -2.37 -8.36 12.26
C ALA A 19 -2.15 -9.88 12.39
N ALA A 20 -3.05 -10.61 13.03
CA ALA A 20 -2.99 -12.06 13.15
C ALA A 20 -3.20 -12.74 11.79
N ALA A 21 -4.19 -12.33 11.02
CA ALA A 21 -4.46 -12.86 9.68
C ALA A 21 -3.27 -12.64 8.72
N LEU A 22 -2.72 -11.42 8.69
CA LEU A 22 -1.55 -11.11 7.87
C LEU A 22 -0.30 -11.90 8.28
N ARG A 23 -0.11 -12.17 9.57
CA ARG A 23 0.99 -13.03 10.03
C ARG A 23 0.76 -14.50 9.71
N ALA A 24 -0.47 -14.98 9.81
CA ALA A 24 -0.82 -16.37 9.52
C ALA A 24 -0.59 -16.72 8.04
N GLN A 25 -0.92 -15.79 7.14
CA GLN A 25 -0.59 -15.94 5.71
C GLN A 25 0.92 -15.80 5.44
N GLY A 26 1.65 -15.24 6.36
CA GLY A 26 3.02 -14.82 6.23
C GLY A 26 4.04 -15.71 6.95
N ALA A 27 3.80 -16.98 7.17
CA ALA A 27 4.87 -17.88 7.64
C ALA A 27 6.11 -17.89 6.68
N THR A 28 5.91 -17.46 5.42
CA THR A 28 6.97 -17.22 4.41
C THR A 28 7.13 -15.75 4.04
N TRP A 29 6.44 -14.82 4.72
CA TRP A 29 6.42 -13.40 4.39
C TRP A 29 7.73 -12.72 4.81
N PRO A 30 8.56 -12.30 3.88
CA PRO A 30 9.89 -11.76 4.19
C PRO A 30 9.82 -10.33 4.75
N TRP A 31 8.63 -9.78 4.91
CA TRP A 31 8.41 -8.40 5.26
C TRP A 31 8.21 -8.20 6.75
N ARG A 32 8.80 -7.14 7.27
CA ARG A 32 8.43 -6.64 8.60
C ARG A 32 7.12 -5.89 8.47
N LEU A 33 6.10 -6.34 9.21
CA LEU A 33 4.77 -5.73 9.19
C LEU A 33 4.46 -5.01 10.49
N ARG A 34 3.94 -3.80 10.37
CA ARG A 34 3.37 -3.04 11.49
C ARG A 34 1.93 -2.68 11.20
N VAL A 35 1.03 -3.03 12.10
CA VAL A 35 -0.39 -2.68 12.03
C VAL A 35 -0.69 -1.67 13.14
N VAL A 36 -1.37 -0.58 12.79
CA VAL A 36 -1.77 0.48 13.73
C VAL A 36 -3.25 0.81 13.57
N SER A 37 -3.91 1.20 14.66
CA SER A 37 -5.31 1.62 14.59
C SER A 37 -5.46 2.98 13.91
N THR A 38 -4.63 3.94 14.28
CA THR A 38 -4.67 5.30 13.73
C THR A 38 -3.26 5.88 13.65
N CYS A 39 -3.00 6.59 12.58
CA CYS A 39 -1.78 7.40 12.42
C CYS A 39 -2.08 8.69 11.66
N ALA A 40 -1.12 9.60 11.59
CA ALA A 40 -1.23 10.77 10.73
C ALA A 40 -1.22 10.32 9.26
N SER A 41 -0.20 9.56 8.86
CA SER A 41 -0.07 8.92 7.56
C SER A 41 0.84 7.70 7.71
N THR A 42 0.57 6.64 6.95
CA THR A 42 1.37 5.40 6.96
C THR A 42 2.77 5.63 6.39
N GLU A 43 2.92 6.50 5.41
CA GLU A 43 4.19 6.77 4.73
C GLU A 43 5.29 7.34 5.66
N PRO A 44 5.09 8.47 6.39
CA PRO A 44 6.09 8.96 7.33
C PRO A 44 6.37 7.99 8.48
N LEU A 45 5.37 7.20 8.87
CA LEU A 45 5.53 6.16 9.88
C LEU A 45 6.42 5.03 9.40
N LEU A 46 6.22 4.60 8.14
CA LEU A 46 7.06 3.61 7.47
C LEU A 46 8.51 4.09 7.35
N GLN A 47 8.73 5.33 6.91
CA GLN A 47 10.05 5.91 6.75
C GLN A 47 10.83 5.93 8.09
N ARG A 48 10.22 6.43 9.16
CA ARG A 48 10.84 6.44 10.50
C ARG A 48 11.16 5.03 11.01
N TRP A 49 10.25 4.09 10.78
CA TRP A 49 10.44 2.71 11.22
C TRP A 49 11.47 1.97 10.37
N GLY A 50 11.55 2.24 9.07
CA GLY A 50 12.52 1.66 8.15
C GLY A 50 13.96 2.11 8.39
N GLN A 51 14.15 3.32 8.94
CA GLN A 51 15.48 3.89 9.23
C GLN A 51 16.21 3.25 10.42
N GLY A 52 15.55 2.41 11.21
CA GLY A 52 16.08 1.78 12.42
C GLY A 52 17.15 0.70 12.21
N GLY A 53 17.97 0.77 11.16
CA GLY A 53 19.15 -0.09 10.95
C GLY A 53 18.85 -1.52 10.50
N ARG A 54 17.59 -1.89 10.34
CA ARG A 54 17.20 -3.20 9.81
C ARG A 54 16.93 -3.10 8.31
N HIS A 55 17.87 -3.61 7.52
CA HIS A 55 17.73 -3.69 6.08
C HIS A 55 16.75 -4.82 5.71
N GLY A 56 15.75 -4.51 4.88
CA GLY A 56 14.77 -5.49 4.39
C GLY A 56 13.42 -4.86 4.08
N PRO A 57 12.52 -5.59 3.39
CA PRO A 57 11.18 -5.13 3.09
C PRO A 57 10.37 -4.86 4.37
N CYS A 58 9.58 -3.80 4.36
CA CYS A 58 8.71 -3.46 5.47
C CYS A 58 7.41 -2.83 4.99
N ALA A 59 6.35 -3.02 5.76
CA ALA A 59 5.03 -2.48 5.48
C ALA A 59 4.35 -1.97 6.75
N VAL A 60 3.59 -0.91 6.61
CA VAL A 60 2.71 -0.35 7.63
C VAL A 60 1.29 -0.35 7.10
N VAL A 61 0.38 -0.93 7.85
CA VAL A 61 -1.06 -0.88 7.59
C VAL A 61 -1.73 -0.10 8.70
N ALA A 62 -2.60 0.83 8.37
CA ALA A 62 -3.41 1.57 9.32
C ALA A 62 -4.90 1.28 9.09
N ARG A 63 -5.68 1.26 10.15
CA ARG A 63 -7.14 1.24 10.08
C ARG A 63 -7.70 2.60 9.65
N GLN A 64 -6.99 3.68 10.00
CA GLN A 64 -7.37 5.06 9.70
C GLN A 64 -6.13 5.95 9.58
N GLN A 65 -6.18 6.93 8.67
CA GLN A 65 -5.21 8.02 8.62
C GLN A 65 -5.92 9.36 8.82
N ARG A 66 -5.35 10.24 9.66
CA ARG A 66 -5.90 11.58 9.90
C ARG A 66 -5.43 12.61 8.88
N HIS A 67 -4.26 12.39 8.30
CA HIS A 67 -3.61 13.29 7.33
C HIS A 67 -3.02 12.46 6.19
N GLY A 68 -3.85 11.59 5.58
CA GLY A 68 -3.46 10.81 4.40
C GLY A 68 -3.07 11.74 3.26
N ARG A 69 -2.10 11.31 2.45
CA ARG A 69 -1.59 12.09 1.31
C ARG A 69 -1.63 11.26 0.04
N GLY A 70 -2.12 11.89 -1.02
CA GLY A 70 -2.07 11.38 -2.38
C GLY A 70 -0.95 12.04 -3.19
N GLN A 71 -0.99 11.88 -4.51
CA GLN A 71 -0.07 12.53 -5.43
C GLN A 71 -0.11 14.06 -5.30
N TRP A 72 1.05 14.68 -5.50
CA TRP A 72 1.21 16.14 -5.45
C TRP A 72 0.82 16.78 -4.12
N GLY A 73 0.88 15.99 -3.03
CA GLY A 73 0.54 16.47 -1.68
C GLY A 73 -0.95 16.68 -1.44
N ARG A 74 -1.83 16.22 -2.33
CA ARG A 74 -3.29 16.30 -2.15
C ARG A 74 -3.71 15.54 -0.91
N SER A 75 -4.68 16.07 -0.19
CA SER A 75 -5.28 15.35 0.93
C SER A 75 -5.94 14.06 0.46
N TRP A 76 -5.73 12.99 1.24
CA TRP A 76 -6.36 11.70 1.03
C TRP A 76 -7.25 11.38 2.22
N TRP A 77 -8.52 11.20 1.98
CA TRP A 77 -9.47 10.84 3.01
C TRP A 77 -9.38 9.34 3.30
N ALA A 78 -9.05 8.98 4.54
CA ALA A 78 -8.71 7.63 4.95
C ALA A 78 -9.42 7.22 6.24
N PRO A 79 -10.78 7.06 6.21
CA PRO A 79 -11.58 6.66 7.36
C PRO A 79 -11.38 5.18 7.71
N PRO A 80 -11.93 4.70 8.84
CA PRO A 80 -12.03 3.28 9.10
C PRO A 80 -12.81 2.54 8.02
N GLY A 81 -12.39 1.31 7.70
CA GLY A 81 -13.05 0.43 6.72
C GLY A 81 -12.32 0.30 5.39
N GLY A 82 -11.32 1.13 5.11
CA GLY A 82 -10.42 1.00 3.98
C GLY A 82 -9.12 0.28 4.33
N VAL A 83 -8.32 -0.02 3.32
CA VAL A 83 -6.96 -0.53 3.44
C VAL A 83 -5.99 0.62 3.19
N TRP A 84 -5.32 1.07 4.24
CA TRP A 84 -4.34 2.16 4.17
C TRP A 84 -2.95 1.58 4.40
N LEU A 85 -2.25 1.31 3.32
CA LEU A 85 -0.97 0.61 3.31
C LEU A 85 0.14 1.53 2.81
N SER A 86 1.28 1.49 3.47
CA SER A 86 2.55 1.88 2.87
C SER A 86 3.54 0.74 3.01
N ALA A 87 4.26 0.45 1.93
CA ALA A 87 5.28 -0.58 1.88
C ALA A 87 6.57 -0.03 1.28
N ALA A 88 7.70 -0.60 1.69
CA ALA A 88 8.99 -0.23 1.13
C ALA A 88 9.94 -1.42 1.12
N TRP A 89 10.80 -1.46 0.12
CA TRP A 89 11.85 -2.46 -0.01
C TRP A 89 13.14 -1.87 -0.58
N PRO A 90 14.30 -2.41 -0.15
CA PRO A 90 15.58 -1.92 -0.61
C PRO A 90 15.76 -2.20 -2.10
N LEU A 91 16.45 -1.29 -2.77
CA LEU A 91 16.87 -1.46 -4.15
C LEU A 91 18.29 -2.02 -4.21
N PRO A 92 18.59 -2.87 -5.19
CA PRO A 92 19.94 -3.32 -5.45
C PRO A 92 20.86 -2.14 -5.81
N ALA A 93 22.15 -2.29 -5.56
CA ALA A 93 23.13 -1.26 -5.88
C ALA A 93 23.36 -1.07 -7.40
N SER A 94 22.95 -2.04 -8.22
CA SER A 94 23.08 -1.98 -9.68
C SER A 94 22.06 -1.02 -10.29
N ALA A 95 22.52 -0.05 -11.06
CA ALA A 95 21.66 0.91 -11.75
C ALA A 95 20.69 0.24 -12.74
N ALA A 96 21.12 -0.79 -13.45
CA ALA A 96 20.30 -1.52 -14.40
C ALA A 96 19.17 -2.27 -13.70
N ALA A 97 19.47 -3.00 -12.60
CA ALA A 97 18.48 -3.69 -11.81
C ALA A 97 17.51 -2.70 -11.13
N THR A 98 18.01 -1.56 -10.66
CA THR A 98 17.17 -0.49 -10.09
C THR A 98 16.18 0.03 -11.14
N ARG A 99 16.62 0.26 -12.38
CA ARG A 99 15.76 0.74 -13.45
C ARG A 99 14.64 -0.25 -13.75
N LEU A 100 14.96 -1.53 -13.93
CA LEU A 100 13.97 -2.58 -14.17
C LEU A 100 12.92 -2.67 -13.05
N GLN A 101 13.33 -2.51 -11.79
CA GLN A 101 12.41 -2.55 -10.66
C GLN A 101 11.57 -1.28 -10.48
N THR A 102 11.97 -0.15 -11.06
CA THR A 102 11.27 1.13 -10.89
C THR A 102 10.35 1.48 -12.05
N GLU A 103 10.70 1.05 -13.27
CA GLU A 103 9.87 1.28 -14.45
C GLU A 103 8.64 0.36 -14.42
N GLY A 104 7.46 0.93 -14.59
CA GLY A 104 6.21 0.18 -14.60
C GLY A 104 5.73 -0.37 -13.25
N LEU A 105 6.43 -0.10 -12.14
CA LEU A 105 6.04 -0.61 -10.83
C LEU A 105 4.58 -0.30 -10.48
N GLY A 106 4.14 0.94 -10.71
CA GLY A 106 2.75 1.34 -10.41
C GLY A 106 1.74 0.50 -11.18
N LEU A 107 2.02 0.22 -12.46
CA LEU A 107 1.17 -0.62 -13.30
C LEU A 107 1.22 -2.09 -12.85
N ALA A 108 2.40 -2.63 -12.55
CA ALA A 108 2.53 -4.01 -12.07
C ALA A 108 1.77 -4.25 -10.77
N VAL A 109 1.86 -3.30 -9.83
CA VAL A 109 1.09 -3.37 -8.58
C VAL A 109 -0.41 -3.20 -8.85
N ALA A 110 -0.80 -2.32 -9.77
CA ALA A 110 -2.21 -2.17 -10.12
C ALA A 110 -2.79 -3.47 -10.67
N VAL A 111 -2.08 -4.13 -11.59
CA VAL A 111 -2.50 -5.42 -12.15
C VAL A 111 -2.66 -6.46 -11.05
N ALA A 112 -1.67 -6.63 -10.17
CA ALA A 112 -1.75 -7.59 -9.08
C ALA A 112 -2.92 -7.32 -8.11
N VAL A 113 -3.20 -6.05 -7.83
CA VAL A 113 -4.35 -5.66 -6.98
C VAL A 113 -5.66 -5.91 -7.71
N MET A 114 -5.73 -5.64 -9.01
CA MET A 114 -6.93 -5.90 -9.81
C MET A 114 -7.23 -7.40 -9.91
N GLU A 115 -6.23 -8.23 -10.21
CA GLU A 115 -6.38 -9.71 -10.23
C GLU A 115 -6.93 -10.21 -8.89
N TRP A 116 -6.38 -9.75 -7.77
CA TRP A 116 -6.89 -10.11 -6.45
C TRP A 116 -8.34 -9.65 -6.21
N LEU A 117 -8.72 -8.45 -6.67
CA LEU A 117 -10.09 -7.95 -6.57
C LEU A 117 -11.06 -8.75 -7.46
N GLU A 118 -10.60 -9.18 -8.64
CA GLU A 118 -11.37 -10.02 -9.54
C GLU A 118 -11.60 -11.42 -8.95
N GLU A 119 -10.63 -12.01 -8.26
CA GLU A 119 -10.81 -13.25 -7.50
C GLU A 119 -11.88 -13.12 -6.40
N LEU A 120 -12.10 -11.91 -5.88
CA LEU A 120 -13.18 -11.61 -4.94
C LEU A 120 -14.53 -11.33 -5.64
N GLY A 121 -14.60 -11.47 -6.96
CA GLY A 121 -15.80 -11.26 -7.76
C GLY A 121 -16.09 -9.79 -8.09
N LEU A 122 -15.11 -8.90 -8.02
CA LEU A 122 -15.25 -7.50 -8.35
C LEU A 122 -14.71 -7.24 -9.77
N THR A 123 -15.52 -6.67 -10.64
CA THR A 123 -15.07 -6.20 -11.96
C THR A 123 -14.50 -4.80 -11.81
N VAL A 124 -13.20 -4.68 -11.96
CA VAL A 124 -12.47 -3.42 -11.76
C VAL A 124 -11.77 -2.98 -13.04
N ALA A 125 -11.48 -1.69 -13.14
CA ALA A 125 -10.76 -1.10 -14.26
C ALA A 125 -9.60 -0.23 -13.78
N PHE A 126 -8.51 -0.21 -14.54
CA PHE A 126 -7.38 0.67 -14.28
C PHE A 126 -7.59 2.02 -14.95
N LYS A 127 -7.62 3.07 -14.18
CA LYS A 127 -7.59 4.45 -14.67
C LYS A 127 -6.18 5.01 -14.53
N TRP A 128 -5.55 5.16 -15.68
CA TRP A 128 -4.21 5.74 -15.74
C TRP A 128 -4.11 7.10 -15.03
N PRO A 129 -3.03 7.40 -14.30
CA PRO A 129 -1.83 6.56 -14.16
C PRO A 129 -1.81 5.68 -12.90
N ASN A 130 -2.74 5.80 -11.97
CA ASN A 130 -2.58 5.24 -10.63
C ASN A 130 -3.87 4.91 -9.88
N ASP A 131 -5.01 4.90 -10.53
CA ASP A 131 -6.29 4.67 -9.90
C ASP A 131 -6.90 3.33 -10.33
N ILE A 132 -7.50 2.63 -9.39
CA ILE A 132 -8.36 1.48 -9.66
C ILE A 132 -9.81 1.93 -9.44
N GLN A 133 -10.67 1.61 -10.39
CA GLN A 133 -12.08 1.96 -10.39
C GLN A 133 -12.95 0.71 -10.29
N LEU A 134 -14.01 0.82 -9.53
CA LEU A 134 -15.14 -0.10 -9.55
C LEU A 134 -16.32 0.66 -10.16
N GLU A 135 -16.84 0.15 -11.26
CA GLU A 135 -17.80 0.88 -12.10
C GLU A 135 -17.17 2.21 -12.57
N GLN A 136 -17.75 3.35 -12.21
CA GLN A 136 -17.19 4.68 -12.53
C GLN A 136 -16.60 5.41 -11.32
N SER A 137 -16.56 4.74 -10.16
CA SER A 137 -16.08 5.32 -8.92
C SER A 137 -14.66 4.85 -8.61
N LYS A 138 -13.85 5.75 -8.05
CA LYS A 138 -12.51 5.39 -7.58
C LYS A 138 -12.61 4.46 -6.38
N LEU A 139 -12.09 3.24 -6.53
CA LEU A 139 -12.01 2.23 -5.47
C LEU A 139 -10.69 2.34 -4.72
N ALA A 140 -9.59 2.51 -5.44
CA ALA A 140 -8.26 2.62 -4.84
C ALA A 140 -7.34 3.57 -5.60
N GLY A 141 -6.29 4.03 -4.95
CA GLY A 141 -5.21 4.80 -5.54
C GLY A 141 -3.85 4.25 -5.14
N LEU A 142 -2.93 4.28 -6.07
CA LEU A 142 -1.55 3.83 -5.91
C LEU A 142 -0.61 5.01 -5.93
N LEU A 143 0.37 5.00 -5.04
CA LEU A 143 1.41 6.02 -4.97
C LEU A 143 2.77 5.35 -4.87
N THR A 144 3.51 5.34 -5.97
CA THR A 144 4.88 4.80 -6.00
C THR A 144 5.89 5.92 -5.93
N HIS A 145 6.97 5.71 -5.19
CA HIS A 145 8.05 6.67 -5.09
C HIS A 145 9.39 5.98 -4.88
N ARG A 146 10.47 6.71 -5.12
CA ARG A 146 11.85 6.30 -4.88
C ARG A 146 12.44 7.15 -3.78
N GLN A 147 13.04 6.53 -2.80
CA GLN A 147 13.84 7.23 -1.81
C GLN A 147 15.28 7.29 -2.28
N LEU A 148 15.80 8.51 -2.39
CA LEU A 148 17.16 8.78 -2.81
C LEU A 148 18.08 9.00 -1.60
N ARG A 149 19.30 8.50 -1.68
CA ARG A 149 20.37 8.84 -0.74
C ARG A 149 21.61 9.21 -1.54
N GLY A 150 22.06 10.47 -1.41
CA GLY A 150 23.14 10.99 -2.24
C GLY A 150 22.82 10.96 -3.74
N GLY A 151 21.57 11.24 -4.14
CA GLY A 151 21.14 11.20 -5.54
C GLY A 151 20.89 9.79 -6.11
N VAL A 152 21.22 8.73 -5.36
CA VAL A 152 21.07 7.34 -5.80
C VAL A 152 19.79 6.73 -5.20
N PRO A 153 18.90 6.11 -6.00
CA PRO A 153 17.76 5.37 -5.47
C PRO A 153 18.21 4.21 -4.59
N ARG A 154 17.72 4.16 -3.37
CA ARG A 154 18.07 3.11 -2.39
C ARG A 154 16.87 2.28 -1.94
N GLN A 155 15.69 2.81 -2.12
CA GLN A 155 14.47 2.16 -1.68
C GLN A 155 13.32 2.53 -2.61
N LEU A 156 12.48 1.55 -2.91
CA LEU A 156 11.17 1.75 -3.48
C LEU A 156 10.14 1.88 -2.37
N GLY A 157 9.19 2.77 -2.57
CA GLY A 157 8.02 2.93 -1.74
C GLY A 157 6.74 2.79 -2.54
N LEU A 158 5.73 2.23 -1.89
CA LEU A 158 4.38 2.07 -2.40
C LEU A 158 3.39 2.54 -1.33
N GLY A 159 2.49 3.41 -1.69
CA GLY A 159 1.25 3.68 -0.96
C GLY A 159 0.07 3.08 -1.70
N LEU A 160 -0.85 2.47 -0.97
CA LEU A 160 -2.14 1.98 -1.45
C LEU A 160 -3.23 2.47 -0.49
N GLY A 161 -4.29 2.99 -1.06
CA GLY A 161 -5.44 3.44 -0.30
C GLY A 161 -6.71 3.51 -1.11
#